data_028ffb8ede5afc2087b41f7b5b36b88b
#
_entry.id   028ffb8ede5afc2087b41f7b5b36b88b
#
_cell.length_a   1.000
_cell.length_b   1.000
_cell.length_c   1.000
_cell.angle_alpha   90.00
_cell.angle_beta   90.00
_cell.angle_gamma   90.00
#
_symmetry.space_group_name_H-M   'P 1'
#
loop_
_entity.id
_entity.type
_entity.pdbx_description
1 polymer ?
#
loop_
_entity_poly.entity_id
_entity_poly.type
_entity_poly.pdbx_seq_one_letter_code
_entity_poly.pdbx_strand_id
1 'polypeptide(L)'
;KRLKNYIEENQLSVEAVLLTHAHFDHIMGVDLFEEDYGVSAVYVHENDAEMMENPALNLSNIYTRGYTYSKYTCIRDKQVLKHAGFEFQVIHTPGHTSGGVSYYVAEYNVLFSGDTLFQQSIGRTDLPGGSYEDELESIKNKLFCLPDDTKVLPGHGPSTTIGWEKQNNPYA
;
A
#
# COMPACT_ATOMS: atom_id res chain seq x y z
N LYS A 1 1.59 10.26 -15.99
CA LYS A 1 1.65 11.63 -16.51
C LYS A 1 1.37 12.69 -15.44
N ARG A 2 0.26 12.61 -14.67
CA ARG A 2 -0.05 13.61 -13.61
C ARG A 2 1.02 13.68 -12.53
N LEU A 3 1.44 12.51 -11.98
CA LEU A 3 2.44 12.45 -10.93
C LEU A 3 3.80 12.96 -11.41
N LYS A 4 4.24 12.57 -12.61
CA LYS A 4 5.48 13.06 -13.22
C LYS A 4 5.48 14.59 -13.33
N ASN A 5 4.41 15.16 -13.90
CA ASN A 5 4.28 16.62 -13.97
C ASN A 5 4.37 17.29 -12.59
N TYR A 6 3.68 16.72 -11.60
CA TYR A 6 3.71 17.25 -10.23
C TYR A 6 5.11 17.24 -9.61
N ILE A 7 5.85 16.14 -9.79
CA ILE A 7 7.25 16.02 -9.34
C ILE A 7 8.13 17.08 -10.00
N GLU A 8 8.04 17.21 -11.32
CA GLU A 8 8.84 18.15 -12.10
C GLU A 8 8.50 19.63 -11.79
N GLU A 9 7.21 19.97 -11.76
CA GLU A 9 6.73 21.34 -11.47
C GLU A 9 7.09 21.82 -10.05
N ASN A 10 7.14 20.90 -9.08
CA ASN A 10 7.51 21.21 -7.70
C ASN A 10 8.98 20.91 -7.37
N GLN A 11 9.79 20.51 -8.35
CA GLN A 11 11.23 20.19 -8.18
C GLN A 11 11.48 19.18 -7.06
N LEU A 12 10.63 18.16 -6.96
CA LEU A 12 10.75 17.12 -5.94
C LEU A 12 11.77 16.07 -6.35
N SER A 13 12.50 15.52 -5.37
CA SER A 13 13.29 14.32 -5.53
C SER A 13 12.51 13.11 -5.03
N VAL A 14 12.54 12.01 -5.78
CA VAL A 14 11.92 10.75 -5.37
C VAL A 14 12.99 9.88 -4.73
N GLU A 15 12.83 9.53 -3.45
CA GLU A 15 13.82 8.74 -2.72
C GLU A 15 13.50 7.26 -2.70
N ALA A 16 12.22 6.89 -2.62
CA ALA A 16 11.78 5.51 -2.50
C ALA A 16 10.39 5.29 -3.08
N VAL A 17 10.07 4.03 -3.38
CA VAL A 17 8.73 3.52 -3.64
C VAL A 17 8.36 2.54 -2.54
N LEU A 18 7.32 2.85 -1.79
CA LEU A 18 6.78 2.00 -0.73
C LEU A 18 5.47 1.39 -1.24
N LEU A 19 5.49 0.10 -1.57
CA LEU A 19 4.31 -0.60 -2.07
C LEU A 19 3.47 -1.10 -0.89
N THR A 20 2.18 -0.81 -0.91
CA THR A 20 1.24 -1.35 0.07
C THR A 20 0.93 -2.81 -0.21
N HIS A 21 0.89 -3.19 -1.48
CA HIS A 21 0.72 -4.57 -1.96
C HIS A 21 1.12 -4.65 -3.44
N ALA A 22 1.15 -5.86 -3.99
CA ALA A 22 1.71 -6.09 -5.31
C ALA A 22 0.67 -6.35 -6.43
N HIS A 23 -0.56 -5.82 -6.35
CA HIS A 23 -1.46 -5.82 -7.50
C HIS A 23 -0.97 -4.86 -8.60
N PHE A 24 -1.32 -5.16 -9.85
CA PHE A 24 -0.77 -4.51 -11.04
C PHE A 24 -0.93 -2.99 -11.05
N ASP A 25 -2.04 -2.46 -10.58
CA ASP A 25 -2.35 -1.04 -10.53
C ASP A 25 -1.54 -0.27 -9.46
N HIS A 26 -0.92 -1.00 -8.52
CA HIS A 26 0.01 -0.45 -7.53
C HIS A 26 1.48 -0.58 -7.93
N ILE A 27 1.83 -1.56 -8.77
CA ILE A 27 3.23 -1.81 -9.15
C ILE A 27 3.58 -1.30 -10.55
N MET A 28 2.62 -1.22 -11.47
CA MET A 28 2.86 -0.74 -12.83
C MET A 28 3.37 0.70 -12.84
N GLY A 29 4.59 0.86 -13.34
CA GLY A 29 5.27 2.14 -13.39
C GLY A 29 6.38 2.31 -12.35
N VAL A 30 6.66 1.29 -11.52
CA VAL A 30 7.83 1.29 -10.62
C VAL A 30 9.12 1.39 -11.42
N ASP A 31 9.23 0.70 -12.54
CA ASP A 31 10.31 0.80 -13.52
C ASP A 31 10.52 2.23 -14.04
N LEU A 32 9.45 3.00 -14.25
CA LEU A 32 9.56 4.40 -14.68
C LEU A 32 10.17 5.29 -13.60
N PHE A 33 9.96 5.00 -12.32
CA PHE A 33 10.63 5.74 -11.23
C PHE A 33 12.13 5.43 -11.17
N GLU A 34 12.52 4.20 -11.46
CA GLU A 34 13.93 3.82 -11.60
C GLU A 34 14.56 4.55 -12.81
N GLU A 35 13.91 4.50 -13.98
CA GLU A 35 14.41 5.08 -15.23
C GLU A 35 14.45 6.62 -15.19
N ASP A 36 13.36 7.27 -14.77
CA ASP A 36 13.22 8.73 -14.84
C ASP A 36 13.90 9.45 -13.67
N TYR A 37 13.98 8.81 -12.48
CA TYR A 37 14.44 9.47 -11.24
C TYR A 37 15.58 8.73 -10.52
N GLY A 38 16.02 7.58 -11.03
CA GLY A 38 17.11 6.80 -10.43
C GLY A 38 16.75 6.15 -9.09
N VAL A 39 15.45 5.93 -8.83
CA VAL A 39 14.98 5.30 -7.59
C VAL A 39 15.40 3.84 -7.56
N SER A 40 16.19 3.46 -6.56
CA SER A 40 16.61 2.07 -6.31
C SER A 40 16.00 1.46 -5.05
N ALA A 41 15.42 2.30 -4.18
CA ALA A 41 14.76 1.87 -2.96
C ALA A 41 13.27 1.57 -3.23
N VAL A 42 12.97 0.31 -3.53
CA VAL A 42 11.60 -0.20 -3.74
C VAL A 42 11.33 -1.25 -2.67
N TYR A 43 10.23 -1.10 -1.93
CA TYR A 43 9.89 -1.99 -0.82
C TYR A 43 8.55 -2.66 -1.03
N VAL A 44 8.50 -3.97 -0.74
CA VAL A 44 7.29 -4.79 -0.74
C VAL A 44 7.36 -5.78 0.42
N HIS A 45 6.21 -6.17 0.97
CA HIS A 45 6.19 -7.20 2.03
C HIS A 45 6.60 -8.57 1.47
N GLU A 46 7.34 -9.35 2.26
CA GLU A 46 7.87 -10.66 1.82
C GLU A 46 6.80 -11.61 1.29
N ASN A 47 5.58 -11.57 1.81
CA ASN A 47 4.49 -12.43 1.38
C ASN A 47 3.89 -12.03 0.01
N ASP A 48 4.13 -10.81 -0.46
CA ASP A 48 3.74 -10.36 -1.81
C ASP A 48 4.91 -10.40 -2.82
N ALA A 49 6.09 -10.84 -2.40
CA ALA A 49 7.28 -10.89 -3.25
C ALA A 49 7.04 -11.73 -4.53
N GLU A 50 6.39 -12.88 -4.42
CA GLU A 50 6.05 -13.71 -5.57
C GLU A 50 5.13 -12.97 -6.56
N MET A 51 4.20 -12.14 -6.06
CA MET A 51 3.29 -11.37 -6.91
C MET A 51 4.05 -10.35 -7.78
N MET A 52 5.16 -9.78 -7.29
CA MET A 52 5.99 -8.84 -8.05
C MET A 52 6.52 -9.46 -9.36
N GLU A 53 6.73 -10.77 -9.38
CA GLU A 53 7.34 -11.49 -10.49
C GLU A 53 6.37 -12.44 -11.22
N ASN A 54 5.10 -12.49 -10.79
CA ASN A 54 4.09 -13.39 -11.35
C ASN A 54 2.86 -12.63 -11.86
N PRO A 55 2.73 -12.42 -13.19
CA PRO A 55 1.61 -11.69 -13.78
C PRO A 55 0.22 -12.29 -13.53
N ALA A 56 0.15 -13.58 -13.20
CA ALA A 56 -1.12 -14.22 -12.86
C ALA A 56 -1.57 -13.86 -11.44
N LEU A 57 -0.61 -13.73 -10.50
CA LEU A 57 -0.90 -13.37 -9.12
C LEU A 57 -1.15 -11.87 -8.97
N ASN A 58 -0.35 -11.03 -9.64
CA ASN A 58 -0.54 -9.59 -9.60
C ASN A 58 -1.64 -9.08 -10.55
N LEU A 59 -2.28 -9.98 -11.30
CA LEU A 59 -3.39 -9.75 -12.23
C LEU A 59 -3.05 -8.92 -13.47
N SER A 60 -1.79 -8.58 -13.70
CA SER A 60 -1.39 -7.77 -14.86
C SER A 60 -1.64 -8.48 -16.21
N ASN A 61 -1.64 -9.81 -16.24
CA ASN A 61 -1.95 -10.60 -17.44
C ASN A 61 -3.41 -10.45 -17.90
N ILE A 62 -4.34 -10.02 -17.03
CA ILE A 62 -5.75 -9.80 -17.37
C ILE A 62 -5.92 -8.47 -18.12
N TYR A 63 -5.15 -7.46 -17.74
CA TYR A 63 -5.32 -6.07 -18.22
C TYR A 63 -4.22 -5.64 -19.19
N THR A 64 -3.08 -6.35 -19.22
CA THR A 64 -1.91 -6.00 -20.02
C THR A 64 -1.27 -7.27 -20.62
N ARG A 65 -0.05 -7.15 -21.11
CA ARG A 65 0.77 -8.30 -21.56
C ARG A 65 1.51 -9.02 -20.43
N GLY A 66 1.19 -8.67 -19.18
CA GLY A 66 1.92 -9.06 -17.99
C GLY A 66 2.99 -8.03 -17.63
N TYR A 67 3.11 -7.76 -16.31
CA TYR A 67 4.12 -6.88 -15.75
C TYR A 67 4.84 -7.60 -14.61
N THR A 68 6.16 -7.46 -14.57
CA THR A 68 7.01 -8.00 -13.51
C THR A 68 8.07 -6.97 -13.13
N TYR A 69 8.45 -6.96 -11.87
CA TYR A 69 9.56 -6.16 -11.37
C TYR A 69 10.30 -6.92 -10.28
N SER A 70 11.64 -7.03 -10.38
CA SER A 70 12.47 -7.91 -9.52
C SER A 70 13.50 -7.16 -8.65
N LYS A 71 13.61 -5.81 -8.77
CA LYS A 71 14.58 -5.01 -8.02
C LYS A 71 13.94 -4.37 -6.79
N TYR A 72 13.53 -5.20 -5.83
CA TYR A 72 12.88 -4.75 -4.60
C TYR A 72 13.58 -5.30 -3.36
N THR A 73 13.28 -4.70 -2.22
CA THR A 73 13.67 -5.17 -0.89
C THR A 73 12.44 -5.64 -0.14
N CYS A 74 12.48 -6.87 0.37
CA CYS A 74 11.42 -7.39 1.22
C CYS A 74 11.40 -6.72 2.58
N ILE A 75 10.20 -6.33 3.03
CA ILE A 75 9.96 -5.78 4.36
C ILE A 75 9.03 -6.70 5.16
N ARG A 76 8.97 -6.45 6.47
CA ARG A 76 8.18 -7.21 7.44
C ARG A 76 7.43 -6.28 8.37
N ASP A 77 6.45 -6.85 9.07
CA ASP A 77 5.70 -6.16 10.11
C ASP A 77 6.61 -5.48 11.14
N LYS A 78 6.17 -4.32 11.63
CA LYS A 78 6.85 -3.49 12.64
C LYS A 78 8.19 -2.89 12.23
N GLN A 79 8.64 -3.07 11.00
CA GLN A 79 9.78 -2.32 10.50
C GLN A 79 9.45 -0.83 10.42
N VAL A 80 10.50 -0.01 10.52
CA VAL A 80 10.41 1.45 10.29
C VAL A 80 11.31 1.80 9.13
N LEU A 81 10.72 2.32 8.07
CA LEU A 81 11.44 2.84 6.91
C LEU A 81 11.62 4.35 7.07
N LYS A 82 12.83 4.85 6.78
CA LYS A 82 13.15 6.28 6.90
C LYS A 82 13.51 6.83 5.51
N HIS A 83 12.60 7.65 4.96
CA HIS A 83 12.79 8.28 3.67
C HIS A 83 12.19 9.69 3.68
N ALA A 84 12.80 10.60 2.94
CA ALA A 84 12.35 11.99 2.76
C ALA A 84 12.10 12.73 4.09
N GLY A 85 12.82 12.37 5.16
CA GLY A 85 12.66 12.94 6.49
C GLY A 85 11.50 12.36 7.31
N PHE A 86 10.77 11.37 6.81
CA PHE A 86 9.66 10.71 7.50
C PHE A 86 10.03 9.32 8.01
N GLU A 87 9.35 8.89 9.07
CA GLU A 87 9.37 7.53 9.57
C GLU A 87 8.05 6.82 9.21
N PHE A 88 8.13 5.80 8.37
CA PHE A 88 7.00 4.97 7.96
C PHE A 88 7.01 3.68 8.77
N GLN A 89 6.09 3.54 9.72
CA GLN A 89 5.89 2.28 10.45
C GLN A 89 5.12 1.31 9.58
N VAL A 90 5.69 0.14 9.33
CA VAL A 90 5.05 -0.94 8.56
C VAL A 90 4.09 -1.70 9.47
N ILE A 91 2.83 -1.71 9.11
CA ILE A 91 1.78 -2.52 9.76
C ILE A 91 1.35 -3.57 8.74
N HIS A 92 1.67 -4.84 8.99
CA HIS A 92 1.22 -5.93 8.12
C HIS A 92 -0.30 -6.09 8.27
N THR A 93 -1.01 -5.86 7.18
CA THR A 93 -2.48 -5.91 7.08
C THR A 93 -2.90 -6.90 5.99
N PRO A 94 -2.70 -8.22 6.22
CA PRO A 94 -3.14 -9.23 5.26
C PRO A 94 -4.65 -9.26 5.14
N GLY A 95 -5.14 -9.66 3.98
CA GLY A 95 -6.57 -9.84 3.71
C GLY A 95 -6.92 -9.53 2.27
N HIS A 96 -6.63 -8.35 1.77
CA HIS A 96 -6.72 -8.04 0.34
C HIS A 96 -5.66 -8.80 -0.48
N THR A 97 -4.43 -8.82 0.02
CA THR A 97 -3.36 -9.75 -0.37
C THR A 97 -2.72 -10.34 0.88
N SER A 98 -1.97 -11.42 0.73
CA SER A 98 -1.26 -12.04 1.87
C SER A 98 -0.11 -11.17 2.41
N GLY A 99 0.44 -10.29 1.60
CA GLY A 99 1.52 -9.35 1.94
C GLY A 99 1.06 -7.90 2.03
N GLY A 100 -0.24 -7.63 2.10
CA GLY A 100 -0.77 -6.29 2.26
C GLY A 100 -0.18 -5.59 3.49
N VAL A 101 0.26 -4.33 3.34
CA VAL A 101 0.74 -3.50 4.43
C VAL A 101 0.09 -2.13 4.40
N SER A 102 -0.06 -1.55 5.58
CA SER A 102 -0.36 -0.14 5.76
C SER A 102 0.88 0.58 6.30
N TYR A 103 1.12 1.81 5.87
CA TYR A 103 2.22 2.63 6.36
C TYR A 103 1.68 3.74 7.26
N TYR A 104 2.08 3.74 8.52
CA TYR A 104 1.68 4.77 9.48
C TYR A 104 2.81 5.76 9.73
N VAL A 105 2.51 7.05 9.58
CA VAL A 105 3.41 8.17 9.87
C VAL A 105 2.91 8.86 11.12
N ALA A 106 3.42 8.43 12.28
CA ALA A 106 2.91 8.85 13.59
C ALA A 106 3.04 10.35 13.83
N GLU A 107 4.12 11.00 13.39
CA GLU A 107 4.36 12.44 13.54
C GLU A 107 3.24 13.28 12.92
N TYR A 108 2.65 12.81 11.82
CA TYR A 108 1.59 13.51 11.10
C TYR A 108 0.22 12.89 11.30
N ASN A 109 0.16 11.82 12.08
CA ASN A 109 -1.07 11.04 12.30
C ASN A 109 -1.77 10.66 10.99
N VAL A 110 -1.00 10.12 10.04
CA VAL A 110 -1.46 9.73 8.71
C VAL A 110 -1.19 8.24 8.49
N LEU A 111 -2.18 7.54 7.95
CA LEU A 111 -2.13 6.14 7.54
C LEU A 111 -2.33 6.02 6.03
N PHE A 112 -1.39 5.41 5.32
CA PHE A 112 -1.57 4.95 3.96
C PHE A 112 -2.03 3.50 4.03
N SER A 113 -3.34 3.27 3.86
CA SER A 113 -3.94 1.95 4.09
C SER A 113 -3.88 1.00 2.88
N GLY A 114 -3.39 1.47 1.74
CA GLY A 114 -3.50 0.69 0.51
C GLY A 114 -4.95 0.28 0.26
N ASP A 115 -5.15 -0.98 -0.08
CA ASP A 115 -6.46 -1.55 -0.36
C ASP A 115 -7.04 -2.36 0.81
N THR A 116 -6.66 -2.00 2.04
CA THR A 116 -7.22 -2.61 3.25
C THR A 116 -8.46 -1.84 3.74
N LEU A 117 -8.34 -0.56 4.04
CA LEU A 117 -9.43 0.25 4.61
C LEU A 117 -9.77 1.44 3.70
N PHE A 118 -11.00 1.49 3.23
CA PHE A 118 -11.56 2.59 2.45
C PHE A 118 -12.63 3.36 3.24
N GLN A 119 -13.06 4.50 2.71
CA GLN A 119 -14.22 5.20 3.26
C GLN A 119 -15.48 4.34 3.11
N GLN A 120 -16.04 3.89 4.25
CA GLN A 120 -17.23 3.04 4.35
C GLN A 120 -17.11 1.73 3.55
N SER A 121 -15.91 1.22 3.34
CA SER A 121 -15.64 -0.02 2.62
C SER A 121 -14.33 -0.65 3.06
N ILE A 122 -14.07 -1.85 2.57
CA ILE A 122 -12.83 -2.60 2.77
C ILE A 122 -12.34 -3.15 1.43
N GLY A 123 -11.10 -3.61 1.38
CA GLY A 123 -10.53 -4.30 0.24
C GLY A 123 -11.32 -5.57 -0.11
N ARG A 124 -11.39 -5.89 -1.40
CA ARG A 124 -11.92 -7.19 -1.83
C ARG A 124 -10.94 -8.31 -1.45
N THR A 125 -11.50 -9.47 -1.13
CA THR A 125 -10.73 -10.61 -0.61
C THR A 125 -10.91 -11.89 -1.43
N ASP A 126 -11.53 -11.78 -2.60
CA ASP A 126 -11.85 -12.89 -3.51
C ASP A 126 -10.81 -13.10 -4.61
N LEU A 127 -9.66 -12.41 -4.53
CA LEU A 127 -8.53 -12.56 -5.43
C LEU A 127 -7.48 -13.53 -4.87
N PRO A 128 -6.51 -14.01 -5.68
CA PRO A 128 -5.44 -14.88 -5.20
C PRO A 128 -4.70 -14.28 -3.99
N GLY A 129 -4.59 -15.05 -2.92
CA GLY A 129 -3.98 -14.60 -1.66
C GLY A 129 -4.89 -13.79 -0.74
N GLY A 130 -6.16 -13.54 -1.15
CA GLY A 130 -7.14 -12.83 -0.34
C GLY A 130 -7.78 -13.70 0.75
N SER A 131 -8.14 -13.08 1.88
CA SER A 131 -8.80 -13.69 3.04
C SER A 131 -9.69 -12.66 3.74
N TYR A 132 -10.99 -12.90 3.75
CA TYR A 132 -11.94 -11.99 4.41
C TYR A 132 -11.74 -11.94 5.93
N GLU A 133 -11.41 -13.07 6.54
CA GLU A 133 -11.16 -13.16 7.98
C GLU A 133 -9.93 -12.33 8.37
N ASP A 134 -8.83 -12.50 7.62
CA ASP A 134 -7.59 -11.75 7.85
C ASP A 134 -7.79 -10.24 7.61
N GLU A 135 -8.60 -9.86 6.60
CA GLU A 135 -8.91 -8.45 6.31
C GLU A 135 -9.64 -7.79 7.50
N LEU A 136 -10.66 -8.45 8.04
CA LEU A 136 -11.36 -7.94 9.22
C LEU A 136 -10.48 -7.91 10.46
N GLU A 137 -9.65 -8.93 10.67
CA GLU A 137 -8.70 -8.94 11.78
C GLU A 137 -7.68 -7.80 11.65
N SER A 138 -7.14 -7.57 10.45
CA SER A 138 -6.22 -6.48 10.17
C SER A 138 -6.84 -5.13 10.50
N ILE A 139 -8.08 -4.90 10.07
CA ILE A 139 -8.78 -3.64 10.33
C ILE A 139 -9.08 -3.48 11.82
N LYS A 140 -9.74 -4.46 12.44
CA LYS A 140 -10.24 -4.35 13.83
C LYS A 140 -9.11 -4.34 14.87
N ASN A 141 -8.14 -5.25 14.69
CA ASN A 141 -7.13 -5.50 15.71
C ASN A 141 -5.83 -4.74 15.50
N LYS A 142 -5.63 -4.10 14.31
CA LYS A 142 -4.43 -3.32 14.02
C LYS A 142 -4.78 -1.87 13.68
N LEU A 143 -5.56 -1.62 12.62
CA LEU A 143 -5.83 -0.26 12.19
C LEU A 143 -6.73 0.51 13.16
N PHE A 144 -7.76 -0.12 13.70
CA PHE A 144 -8.65 0.51 14.69
C PHE A 144 -8.01 0.70 16.07
N CYS A 145 -6.78 0.20 16.29
CA CYS A 145 -5.98 0.54 17.47
C CYS A 145 -5.27 1.90 17.35
N LEU A 146 -5.22 2.49 16.16
CA LEU A 146 -4.65 3.82 15.94
C LEU A 146 -5.57 4.91 16.51
N PRO A 147 -5.05 6.13 16.77
CA PRO A 147 -5.85 7.26 17.23
C PRO A 147 -7.03 7.56 16.29
N ASP A 148 -8.17 7.96 16.86
CA ASP A 148 -9.40 8.18 16.08
C ASP A 148 -9.28 9.31 15.05
N ASP A 149 -8.44 10.30 15.29
CA ASP A 149 -8.15 11.41 14.39
C ASP A 149 -7.10 11.07 13.32
N THR A 150 -6.57 9.84 13.29
CA THR A 150 -5.66 9.39 12.23
C THR A 150 -6.34 9.50 10.88
N LYS A 151 -5.74 10.30 10.00
CA LYS A 151 -6.20 10.45 8.61
C LYS A 151 -5.81 9.24 7.80
N VAL A 152 -6.78 8.61 7.15
CA VAL A 152 -6.59 7.45 6.28
C VAL A 152 -6.54 7.90 4.82
N LEU A 153 -5.47 7.55 4.14
CA LEU A 153 -5.25 7.77 2.70
C LEU A 153 -5.23 6.40 2.02
N PRO A 154 -6.36 5.96 1.45
CA PRO A 154 -6.48 4.65 0.82
C PRO A 154 -5.87 4.63 -0.60
N GLY A 155 -5.67 3.44 -1.15
CA GLY A 155 -5.25 3.25 -2.54
C GLY A 155 -6.28 3.76 -3.54
N HIS A 156 -7.57 3.60 -3.21
CA HIS A 156 -8.69 4.04 -4.04
C HIS A 156 -9.72 4.82 -3.22
N GLY A 157 -10.40 5.75 -3.88
CA GLY A 157 -11.48 6.53 -3.29
C GLY A 157 -11.00 7.72 -2.43
N PRO A 158 -11.91 8.32 -1.67
CA PRO A 158 -11.61 9.49 -0.85
C PRO A 158 -10.94 9.11 0.48
N SER A 159 -10.27 10.09 1.09
CA SER A 159 -9.70 9.96 2.43
C SER A 159 -10.79 9.91 3.49
N THR A 160 -10.49 9.25 4.62
CA THR A 160 -11.35 9.14 5.79
C THR A 160 -10.54 9.28 7.09
N THR A 161 -11.08 8.92 8.24
CA THR A 161 -10.38 8.82 9.51
C THR A 161 -10.68 7.50 10.21
N ILE A 162 -9.77 7.06 11.07
CA ILE A 162 -9.97 5.83 11.87
C ILE A 162 -11.24 5.92 12.70
N GLY A 163 -11.49 7.05 13.38
CA GLY A 163 -12.68 7.22 14.21
C GLY A 163 -13.98 7.23 13.41
N TRP A 164 -13.97 7.77 12.19
CA TRP A 164 -15.14 7.70 11.31
C TRP A 164 -15.44 6.25 10.91
N GLU A 165 -14.43 5.49 10.49
CA GLU A 165 -14.63 4.11 10.03
C GLU A 165 -15.03 3.17 11.17
N LYS A 166 -14.50 3.34 12.39
CA LYS A 166 -14.98 2.60 13.57
C LYS A 166 -16.49 2.72 13.80
N GLN A 167 -17.08 3.84 13.45
CA GLN A 167 -18.49 4.13 13.72
C GLN A 167 -19.40 3.86 12.53
N ASN A 168 -18.88 3.94 11.32
CA ASN A 168 -19.71 4.02 10.11
C ASN A 168 -19.36 2.98 9.04
N ASN A 169 -18.26 2.23 9.19
CA ASN A 169 -17.91 1.20 8.21
C ASN A 169 -18.83 -0.01 8.36
N PRO A 170 -19.60 -0.38 7.33
CA PRO A 170 -20.57 -1.46 7.44
C PRO A 170 -19.96 -2.87 7.47
N TYR A 171 -18.67 -3.00 7.24
CA TYR A 171 -17.96 -4.29 7.18
C TYR A 171 -17.13 -4.57 8.44
N ALA A 172 -16.76 -3.55 9.20
CA ALA A 172 -15.78 -3.66 10.28
C ALA A 172 -16.31 -3.22 11.66
#